data_0bf92ec06d9a52eaf6ec8bc08cf78037
#
_entry.id   0bf92ec06d9a52eaf6ec8bc08cf78037
#
_cell.length_a   1.000
_cell.length_b   1.000
_cell.length_c   1.000
_cell.angle_alpha   90.00
_cell.angle_beta   90.00
_cell.angle_gamma   90.00
#
_symmetry.space_group_name_H-M   'P 1'
#
loop_
_entity.id
_entity.type
_entity.pdbx_description
1 polymer ?
#
loop_
_entity_poly.entity_id
_entity_poly.type
_entity_poly.pdbx_seq_one_letter_code
_entity_poly.pdbx_strand_id
1 'polypeptide(L)'
;MTQFEWHEGEQPLDRLVTDGGMCGIFRTIACIGDSLASGEMESIDENGKTQYHDLFEYSWGQFMAREAGMTVYNFSRGGMTAREYMESFAEHQNFFDPKKAAQANIVALGCNDFFWARYEIGSAEDICKEDPTKNKKTYMGYMGQILSRYKEISPDAKFFLVTLPHGNRWNE
;
A
#
# COMPACT_ATOMS: atom_id res chain seq x y z
N MET A 1 8.28 3.67 27.70
CA MET A 1 8.67 3.40 26.30
C MET A 1 10.19 3.40 26.27
N THR A 2 10.82 2.25 26.04
CA THR A 2 12.26 2.20 25.79
C THR A 2 12.51 2.88 24.47
N GLN A 3 13.30 3.94 24.49
CA GLN A 3 13.74 4.63 23.28
C GLN A 3 14.58 3.66 22.48
N PHE A 4 14.23 3.44 21.23
CA PHE A 4 14.99 2.57 20.34
C PHE A 4 16.29 3.31 19.96
N GLU A 5 17.42 2.82 20.45
CA GLU A 5 18.74 3.37 20.16
C GLU A 5 19.40 2.56 19.06
N TRP A 6 19.69 3.20 17.93
CA TRP A 6 20.54 2.61 16.88
C TRP A 6 22.00 2.64 17.35
N HIS A 7 22.66 1.51 17.25
CA HIS A 7 24.11 1.46 17.47
C HIS A 7 24.86 1.94 16.23
N GLU A 8 25.95 2.66 16.43
CA GLU A 8 26.78 3.12 15.32
C GLU A 8 27.27 1.93 14.47
N GLY A 9 27.03 2.00 13.16
CA GLY A 9 27.35 0.92 12.20
C GLY A 9 26.29 -0.16 12.05
N GLU A 10 25.17 -0.12 12.81
CA GLU A 10 24.08 -1.10 12.67
C GLU A 10 23.31 -0.89 11.36
N GLN A 11 23.09 -1.97 10.61
CA GLN A 11 22.28 -1.98 9.39
C GLN A 11 20.84 -2.43 9.71
N PRO A 12 19.84 -2.03 8.92
CA PRO A 12 18.43 -2.34 9.18
C PRO A 12 18.07 -3.82 9.35
N LEU A 13 18.88 -4.73 8.84
CA LEU A 13 18.63 -6.18 8.91
C LEU A 13 19.51 -6.92 9.90
N ASP A 14 20.36 -6.23 10.66
CA ASP A 14 21.27 -6.86 11.62
C ASP A 14 20.54 -7.45 12.83
N ARG A 15 19.35 -6.93 13.12
CA ARG A 15 18.47 -7.46 14.15
C ARG A 15 17.14 -7.89 13.54
N LEU A 16 16.94 -9.18 13.49
CA LEU A 16 15.64 -9.74 13.14
C LEU A 16 14.73 -9.71 14.37
N VAL A 17 13.61 -8.99 14.25
CA VAL A 17 12.54 -9.05 15.25
C VAL A 17 11.74 -10.32 14.98
N THR A 18 11.76 -11.27 15.89
CA THR A 18 11.15 -12.59 15.72
C THR A 18 9.70 -12.69 16.18
N ASP A 19 9.16 -11.63 16.77
CA ASP A 19 7.81 -11.59 17.35
C ASP A 19 6.78 -10.84 16.48
N GLY A 20 7.16 -10.44 15.26
CA GLY A 20 6.33 -9.63 14.38
C GLY A 20 6.12 -8.19 14.86
N GLY A 21 6.73 -7.79 15.96
CA GLY A 21 6.62 -6.44 16.52
C GLY A 21 5.18 -6.01 16.75
N MET A 22 4.89 -4.72 16.59
CA MET A 22 3.53 -4.18 16.75
C MET A 22 2.52 -4.72 15.74
N CYS A 23 2.96 -5.25 14.61
CA CYS A 23 2.06 -5.86 13.61
C CYS A 23 1.38 -7.11 14.16
N GLY A 24 1.97 -7.82 15.09
CA GLY A 24 1.45 -9.04 15.71
C GLY A 24 0.13 -8.88 16.47
N ILE A 25 -0.33 -7.65 16.73
CA ILE A 25 -1.65 -7.39 17.32
C ILE A 25 -2.80 -7.64 16.34
N PHE A 26 -2.52 -7.63 15.03
CA PHE A 26 -3.51 -7.88 13.98
C PHE A 26 -3.47 -9.34 13.52
N ARG A 27 -4.64 -9.91 13.21
CA ARG A 27 -4.76 -11.24 12.60
C ARG A 27 -4.92 -11.17 11.08
N THR A 28 -5.43 -10.05 10.58
CA THR A 28 -5.63 -9.80 9.16
C THR A 28 -5.20 -8.40 8.80
N ILE A 29 -4.39 -8.29 7.75
CA ILE A 29 -3.94 -7.01 7.18
C ILE A 29 -4.20 -7.03 5.67
N ALA A 30 -4.60 -5.91 5.09
CA ALA A 30 -4.63 -5.71 3.64
C ALA A 30 -3.51 -4.74 3.23
N CYS A 31 -2.72 -5.13 2.23
CA CYS A 31 -1.72 -4.28 1.59
C CYS A 31 -2.31 -3.72 0.29
N ILE A 32 -2.57 -2.43 0.26
CA ILE A 32 -3.13 -1.69 -0.87
C ILE A 32 -1.99 -0.86 -1.45
N GLY A 33 -1.54 -1.17 -2.67
CA GLY A 33 -0.37 -0.48 -3.18
C GLY A 33 -0.04 -0.77 -4.64
N ASP A 34 1.15 -0.38 -5.01
CA ASP A 34 1.74 -0.57 -6.33
C ASP A 34 2.80 -1.69 -6.35
N SER A 35 3.77 -1.59 -7.26
CA SER A 35 4.88 -2.55 -7.40
C SER A 35 5.66 -2.79 -6.11
N LEU A 36 5.83 -1.76 -5.28
CA LEU A 36 6.54 -1.88 -4.00
C LEU A 36 5.80 -2.77 -2.99
N ALA A 37 4.49 -2.90 -3.13
CA ALA A 37 3.66 -3.72 -2.24
C ALA A 37 3.26 -5.07 -2.86
N SER A 38 3.21 -5.17 -4.19
CA SER A 38 2.82 -6.40 -4.89
C SER A 38 3.88 -7.49 -4.88
N GLY A 39 5.14 -7.15 -4.56
CA GLY A 39 6.28 -8.05 -4.72
C GLY A 39 6.73 -8.15 -6.17
N GLU A 40 6.69 -7.04 -6.91
CA GLU A 40 7.09 -7.00 -8.31
C GLU A 40 8.57 -7.37 -8.46
N MET A 41 8.82 -8.26 -9.39
CA MET A 41 10.14 -8.67 -9.84
C MET A 41 10.29 -8.47 -11.34
N GLU A 42 11.49 -8.15 -11.77
CA GLU A 42 11.83 -8.01 -13.17
C GLU A 42 12.55 -9.25 -13.69
N SER A 43 12.25 -9.64 -14.91
CA SER A 43 13.03 -10.60 -15.69
C SER A 43 13.33 -10.05 -17.07
N ILE A 44 14.32 -10.60 -17.75
CA ILE A 44 14.65 -10.25 -19.12
C ILE A 44 14.33 -11.45 -19.98
N ASP A 45 13.49 -11.25 -21.01
CA ASP A 45 13.14 -12.30 -21.95
C ASP A 45 14.28 -12.59 -22.97
N GLU A 46 14.10 -13.58 -23.82
CA GLU A 46 15.08 -13.99 -24.83
C GLU A 46 15.43 -12.91 -25.87
N ASN A 47 14.58 -11.88 -25.99
CA ASN A 47 14.77 -10.73 -26.87
C ASN A 47 15.40 -9.53 -26.17
N GLY A 48 15.80 -9.68 -24.90
CA GLY A 48 16.38 -8.61 -24.07
C GLY A 48 15.34 -7.60 -23.55
N LYS A 49 14.03 -7.93 -23.61
CA LYS A 49 12.97 -7.05 -23.12
C LYS A 49 12.64 -7.36 -21.67
N THR A 50 12.55 -6.31 -20.84
CA THR A 50 12.13 -6.43 -19.45
C THR A 50 10.66 -6.85 -19.37
N GLN A 51 10.41 -7.86 -18.53
CA GLN A 51 9.10 -8.35 -18.13
C GLN A 51 8.90 -8.10 -16.63
N TYR A 52 7.68 -7.77 -16.23
CA TYR A 52 7.32 -7.47 -14.84
C TYR A 52 6.36 -8.54 -14.32
N HIS A 53 6.60 -8.99 -13.09
CA HIS A 53 5.86 -10.07 -12.44
C HIS A 53 5.52 -9.68 -11.01
N ASP A 54 4.25 -9.64 -10.68
CA ASP A 54 3.79 -9.47 -9.29
C ASP A 54 3.86 -10.81 -8.56
N LEU A 55 4.90 -11.01 -7.75
CA LEU A 55 5.14 -12.22 -6.98
C LEU A 55 4.91 -11.98 -5.49
N PHE A 56 3.65 -11.97 -5.10
CA PHE A 56 3.23 -11.62 -3.75
C PHE A 56 3.96 -12.37 -2.64
N GLU A 57 4.33 -13.63 -2.85
CA GLU A 57 5.07 -14.46 -1.88
C GLU A 57 6.38 -13.82 -1.40
N TYR A 58 6.97 -12.95 -2.20
CA TYR A 58 8.21 -12.24 -1.91
C TYR A 58 7.98 -10.79 -1.46
N SER A 59 6.72 -10.37 -1.33
CA SER A 59 6.39 -9.02 -0.85
C SER A 59 6.68 -8.86 0.63
N TRP A 60 6.89 -7.61 1.06
CA TRP A 60 7.03 -7.28 2.48
C TRP A 60 5.77 -7.65 3.28
N GLY A 61 4.59 -7.56 2.67
CA GLY A 61 3.34 -7.98 3.31
C GLY A 61 3.34 -9.47 3.64
N GLN A 62 3.82 -10.31 2.73
CA GLN A 62 3.91 -11.75 2.98
C GLN A 62 5.03 -12.11 3.95
N PHE A 63 6.10 -11.31 3.99
CA PHE A 63 7.11 -11.43 5.04
C PHE A 63 6.48 -11.20 6.42
N MET A 64 5.72 -10.12 6.60
CA MET A 64 4.98 -9.86 7.84
C MET A 64 4.02 -10.99 8.20
N ALA A 65 3.33 -11.57 7.21
CA ALA A 65 2.42 -12.69 7.43
C ALA A 65 3.13 -13.89 8.05
N ARG A 66 4.32 -14.23 7.55
CA ARG A 66 5.11 -15.35 8.09
C ARG A 66 5.66 -15.06 9.49
N GLU A 67 6.21 -13.85 9.70
CA GLU A 67 6.82 -13.49 10.98
C GLU A 67 5.80 -13.38 12.12
N ALA A 68 4.61 -12.85 11.85
CA ALA A 68 3.60 -12.60 12.87
C ALA A 68 2.48 -13.65 12.91
N GLY A 69 2.51 -14.65 12.01
CA GLY A 69 1.47 -15.69 11.93
C GLY A 69 0.09 -15.12 11.62
N MET A 70 0.02 -14.13 10.71
CA MET A 70 -1.22 -13.46 10.33
C MET A 70 -1.58 -13.74 8.86
N THR A 71 -2.81 -13.42 8.47
CA THR A 71 -3.23 -13.39 7.08
C THR A 71 -2.99 -12.00 6.50
N VAL A 72 -2.26 -11.91 5.40
CA VAL A 72 -2.09 -10.66 4.67
C VAL A 72 -2.68 -10.79 3.27
N TYR A 73 -3.66 -9.94 2.96
CA TYR A 73 -4.23 -9.83 1.63
C TYR A 73 -3.38 -8.90 0.76
N ASN A 74 -3.07 -9.33 -0.45
CA ASN A 74 -2.45 -8.47 -1.45
C ASN A 74 -3.54 -7.80 -2.31
N PHE A 75 -3.76 -6.52 -2.09
CA PHE A 75 -4.62 -5.66 -2.89
C PHE A 75 -3.79 -4.66 -3.71
N SER A 76 -2.66 -5.15 -4.23
CA SER A 76 -1.66 -4.34 -4.94
C SER A 76 -1.38 -4.91 -6.32
N ARG A 77 -0.82 -4.08 -7.21
CA ARG A 77 -0.34 -4.48 -8.53
C ARG A 77 0.73 -3.49 -9.00
N GLY A 78 1.71 -3.97 -9.77
CA GLY A 78 2.70 -3.13 -10.44
C GLY A 78 2.06 -2.00 -11.26
N GLY A 79 2.63 -0.81 -11.20
CA GLY A 79 2.14 0.38 -11.90
C GLY A 79 0.86 1.02 -11.37
N MET A 80 0.29 0.53 -10.25
CA MET A 80 -1.01 0.99 -9.75
C MET A 80 -0.98 2.45 -9.31
N THR A 81 -2.02 3.20 -9.71
CA THR A 81 -2.33 4.55 -9.21
C THR A 81 -3.56 4.51 -8.31
N ALA A 82 -3.71 5.51 -7.42
CA ALA A 82 -4.91 5.64 -6.59
C ALA A 82 -6.18 5.80 -7.44
N ARG A 83 -6.06 6.49 -8.57
CA ARG A 83 -7.14 6.66 -9.53
C ARG A 83 -7.59 5.32 -10.12
N GLU A 84 -6.69 4.58 -10.74
CA GLU A 84 -7.01 3.31 -11.40
C GLU A 84 -7.52 2.28 -10.38
N TYR A 85 -6.96 2.31 -9.17
CA TYR A 85 -7.40 1.46 -8.08
C TYR A 85 -8.91 1.60 -7.83
N MET A 86 -9.39 2.85 -7.70
CA MET A 86 -10.81 3.13 -7.42
C MET A 86 -11.70 3.03 -8.65
N GLU A 87 -11.24 3.49 -9.82
CA GLU A 87 -12.08 3.53 -11.02
C GLU A 87 -12.33 2.15 -11.62
N SER A 88 -11.47 1.14 -11.34
CA SER A 88 -11.61 -0.17 -11.98
C SER A 88 -11.04 -1.35 -11.20
N PHE A 89 -9.78 -1.26 -10.74
CA PHE A 89 -9.01 -2.43 -10.32
C PHE A 89 -9.59 -3.12 -9.09
N ALA A 90 -9.89 -2.37 -8.03
CA ALA A 90 -10.35 -2.95 -6.78
C ALA A 90 -11.70 -3.68 -6.92
N GLU A 91 -12.60 -3.13 -7.74
CA GLU A 91 -13.89 -3.76 -8.02
C GLU A 91 -13.73 -5.02 -8.87
N HIS A 92 -12.95 -4.97 -9.96
CA HIS A 92 -12.69 -6.15 -10.81
C HIS A 92 -12.04 -7.30 -10.05
N GLN A 93 -11.19 -7.01 -9.08
CA GLN A 93 -10.53 -8.01 -8.24
C GLN A 93 -11.36 -8.43 -7.02
N ASN A 94 -12.55 -7.86 -6.88
CA ASN A 94 -13.44 -8.10 -5.74
C ASN A 94 -12.74 -7.85 -4.38
N PHE A 95 -11.96 -6.76 -4.29
CA PHE A 95 -11.25 -6.40 -3.05
C PHE A 95 -12.17 -5.79 -2.01
N PHE A 96 -13.33 -5.30 -2.43
CA PHE A 96 -14.36 -4.74 -1.55
C PHE A 96 -15.33 -5.78 -0.99
N ASP A 97 -15.06 -7.08 -1.17
CA ASP A 97 -15.85 -8.13 -0.56
C ASP A 97 -15.70 -8.10 0.98
N PRO A 98 -16.79 -8.00 1.75
CA PRO A 98 -16.73 -8.03 3.21
C PRO A 98 -16.03 -9.26 3.80
N LYS A 99 -15.98 -10.37 3.07
CA LYS A 99 -15.22 -11.56 3.47
C LYS A 99 -13.70 -11.36 3.48
N LYS A 100 -13.23 -10.34 2.78
CA LYS A 100 -11.82 -9.92 2.74
C LYS A 100 -11.54 -8.74 3.67
N ALA A 101 -12.50 -8.37 4.53
CA ALA A 101 -12.31 -7.30 5.50
C ALA A 101 -11.09 -7.57 6.39
N ALA A 102 -10.22 -6.57 6.52
CA ALA A 102 -9.01 -6.66 7.32
C ALA A 102 -9.12 -5.80 8.58
N GLN A 103 -8.42 -6.20 9.64
CA GLN A 103 -8.32 -5.42 10.87
C GLN A 103 -7.44 -4.17 10.70
N ALA A 104 -6.50 -4.24 9.76
CA ALA A 104 -5.68 -3.11 9.37
C ALA A 104 -5.50 -3.06 7.86
N ASN A 105 -5.45 -1.85 7.32
CA ASN A 105 -5.18 -1.58 5.91
C ASN A 105 -3.93 -0.71 5.82
N ILE A 106 -2.93 -1.17 5.09
CA ILE A 106 -1.71 -0.41 4.79
C ILE A 106 -1.84 0.10 3.37
N VAL A 107 -1.91 1.42 3.20
CA VAL A 107 -2.08 2.06 1.90
C VAL A 107 -0.75 2.69 1.48
N ALA A 108 -0.16 2.14 0.42
CA ALA A 108 1.14 2.51 -0.13
C ALA A 108 1.01 2.82 -1.62
N LEU A 109 0.15 3.80 -1.94
CA LEU A 109 -0.06 4.32 -3.30
C LEU A 109 0.51 5.74 -3.40
N GLY A 110 0.82 6.17 -4.62
CA GLY A 110 1.24 7.54 -4.91
C GLY A 110 2.48 7.64 -5.81
N CYS A 111 3.41 6.69 -5.77
CA CYS A 111 4.59 6.72 -6.64
C CYS A 111 4.20 6.88 -8.11
N ASN A 112 3.29 6.06 -8.58
CA ASN A 112 2.85 6.11 -9.97
C ASN A 112 1.98 7.32 -10.27
N ASP A 113 1.18 7.79 -9.31
CA ASP A 113 0.37 8.99 -9.46
C ASP A 113 1.26 10.23 -9.73
N PHE A 114 2.36 10.37 -9.00
CA PHE A 114 3.19 11.57 -9.08
C PHE A 114 4.28 11.48 -10.14
N PHE A 115 4.96 10.34 -10.27
CA PHE A 115 6.15 10.26 -11.10
C PHE A 115 5.86 9.88 -12.53
N TRP A 116 4.87 9.02 -12.76
CA TRP A 116 4.55 8.51 -14.07
C TRP A 116 3.31 9.15 -14.65
N ALA A 117 2.19 9.11 -13.93
CA ALA A 117 0.93 9.67 -14.40
C ALA A 117 0.85 11.18 -14.26
N ARG A 118 1.66 11.78 -13.37
CA ARG A 118 1.69 13.23 -13.07
C ARG A 118 0.31 13.79 -12.76
N TYR A 119 -0.45 13.06 -11.95
CA TYR A 119 -1.78 13.50 -11.53
C TYR A 119 -1.67 14.67 -10.55
N GLU A 120 -2.70 15.50 -10.55
CA GLU A 120 -2.84 16.57 -9.56
C GLU A 120 -2.90 15.97 -8.16
N ILE A 121 -2.07 16.49 -7.25
CA ILE A 121 -2.03 16.02 -5.85
C ILE A 121 -3.35 16.34 -5.16
N GLY A 122 -3.85 17.57 -5.35
CA GLY A 122 -5.02 18.06 -4.63
C GLY A 122 -4.73 18.39 -3.16
N SER A 123 -5.79 18.51 -2.40
CA SER A 123 -5.75 18.85 -0.97
C SER A 123 -6.83 18.13 -0.18
N ALA A 124 -6.84 18.29 1.14
CA ALA A 124 -7.90 17.75 2.00
C ALA A 124 -9.28 18.32 1.67
N GLU A 125 -9.35 19.50 1.04
CA GLU A 125 -10.61 20.14 0.60
C GLU A 125 -11.24 19.43 -0.60
N ASP A 126 -10.48 18.58 -1.28
CA ASP A 126 -11.00 17.77 -2.39
C ASP A 126 -11.80 16.55 -1.91
N ILE A 127 -11.83 16.32 -0.59
CA ILE A 127 -12.51 15.19 0.06
C ILE A 127 -13.85 15.67 0.61
N CYS A 128 -14.94 15.18 0.02
CA CYS A 128 -16.29 15.35 0.56
C CYS A 128 -16.57 14.25 1.59
N LYS A 129 -16.62 14.62 2.86
CA LYS A 129 -16.82 13.67 3.96
C LYS A 129 -18.19 13.02 3.98
N GLU A 130 -19.20 13.77 3.52
CA GLU A 130 -20.59 13.35 3.49
C GLU A 130 -20.89 12.41 2.32
N ASP A 131 -20.16 12.57 1.22
CA ASP A 131 -20.38 11.79 0.00
C ASP A 131 -19.06 11.61 -0.78
N PRO A 132 -18.35 10.51 -0.53
CA PRO A 132 -17.06 10.24 -1.20
C PRO A 132 -17.13 10.21 -2.73
N THR A 133 -18.32 10.00 -3.32
CA THR A 133 -18.48 10.01 -4.78
C THR A 133 -18.31 11.41 -5.38
N LYS A 134 -18.41 12.45 -4.55
CA LYS A 134 -18.21 13.86 -4.92
C LYS A 134 -16.79 14.35 -4.73
N ASN A 135 -15.88 13.51 -4.28
CA ASN A 135 -14.48 13.86 -4.19
C ASN A 135 -13.96 14.30 -5.56
N LYS A 136 -13.09 15.32 -5.57
CA LYS A 136 -12.45 15.73 -6.80
C LYS A 136 -11.55 14.62 -7.34
N LYS A 137 -11.31 14.64 -8.65
CA LYS A 137 -10.46 13.67 -9.35
C LYS A 137 -8.97 14.00 -9.21
N THR A 138 -8.52 14.16 -7.98
CA THR A 138 -7.13 14.36 -7.57
C THR A 138 -6.64 13.15 -6.80
N TYR A 139 -5.32 13.02 -6.59
CA TYR A 139 -4.78 11.94 -5.76
C TYR A 139 -5.41 11.92 -4.37
N MET A 140 -5.50 13.09 -3.70
CA MET A 140 -6.13 13.21 -2.39
C MET A 140 -7.61 12.80 -2.41
N GLY A 141 -8.33 13.17 -3.47
CA GLY A 141 -9.73 12.76 -3.63
C GLY A 141 -9.90 11.25 -3.78
N TYR A 142 -9.05 10.59 -4.58
CA TYR A 142 -9.07 9.13 -4.72
C TYR A 142 -8.63 8.41 -3.45
N MET A 143 -7.61 8.92 -2.74
CA MET A 143 -7.22 8.41 -1.43
C MET A 143 -8.38 8.49 -0.44
N GLY A 144 -9.11 9.59 -0.43
CA GLY A 144 -10.32 9.75 0.37
C GLY A 144 -11.39 8.70 0.05
N GLN A 145 -11.60 8.38 -1.24
CA GLN A 145 -12.53 7.33 -1.66
C GLN A 145 -12.07 5.94 -1.18
N ILE A 146 -10.78 5.62 -1.35
CA ILE A 146 -10.20 4.35 -0.89
C ILE A 146 -10.46 4.16 0.61
N LEU A 147 -10.08 5.16 1.41
CA LEU A 147 -10.25 5.10 2.87
C LEU A 147 -11.72 4.96 3.27
N SER A 148 -12.61 5.72 2.64
CA SER A 148 -14.06 5.67 2.92
C SER A 148 -14.62 4.29 2.59
N ARG A 149 -14.26 3.74 1.42
CA ARG A 149 -14.77 2.45 0.98
C ARG A 149 -14.35 1.29 1.90
N TYR A 150 -13.08 1.26 2.32
CA TYR A 150 -12.62 0.26 3.27
C TYR A 150 -13.18 0.48 4.68
N LYS A 151 -13.43 1.74 5.06
CA LYS A 151 -14.07 2.07 6.33
C LYS A 151 -15.53 1.60 6.40
N GLU A 152 -16.25 1.63 5.29
CA GLU A 152 -17.60 1.06 5.18
C GLU A 152 -17.60 -0.45 5.39
N ILE A 153 -16.60 -1.15 4.82
CA ILE A 153 -16.48 -2.62 4.90
C ILE A 153 -16.04 -3.05 6.31
N SER A 154 -15.13 -2.31 6.92
CA SER A 154 -14.56 -2.61 8.24
C SER A 154 -14.43 -1.33 9.06
N PRO A 155 -15.49 -0.88 9.75
CA PRO A 155 -15.51 0.39 10.49
C PRO A 155 -14.44 0.53 11.55
N ASP A 156 -14.06 -0.58 12.19
CA ASP A 156 -13.06 -0.61 13.26
C ASP A 156 -11.62 -0.79 12.76
N ALA A 157 -11.43 -1.02 11.47
CA ALA A 157 -10.11 -1.21 10.87
C ALA A 157 -9.20 -0.01 11.11
N LYS A 158 -7.91 -0.29 11.33
CA LYS A 158 -6.86 0.73 11.40
C LYS A 158 -6.30 0.98 10.01
N PHE A 159 -5.92 2.24 9.75
CA PHE A 159 -5.33 2.64 8.49
C PHE A 159 -3.93 3.18 8.72
N PHE A 160 -2.99 2.66 7.95
CA PHE A 160 -1.60 3.10 7.92
C PHE A 160 -1.31 3.63 6.51
N LEU A 161 -1.01 4.91 6.42
CA LEU A 161 -0.65 5.54 5.15
C LEU A 161 0.88 5.58 5.06
N VAL A 162 1.43 4.97 4.02
CA VAL A 162 2.86 4.99 3.76
C VAL A 162 3.18 6.25 2.96
N THR A 163 4.04 7.10 3.52
CA THR A 163 4.54 8.29 2.81
C THR A 163 5.59 7.91 1.80
N LEU A 164 5.66 8.69 0.72
CA LEU A 164 6.70 8.50 -0.28
C LEU A 164 8.08 8.80 0.32
N PRO A 165 9.11 8.02 -0.04
CA PRO A 165 10.46 8.28 0.41
C PRO A 165 10.99 9.58 -0.20
N HIS A 166 11.77 10.33 0.55
CA HIS A 166 12.52 11.47 0.00
C HIS A 166 13.62 10.96 -0.94
N GLY A 167 13.63 11.45 -2.16
CA GLY A 167 14.67 11.18 -3.15
C GLY A 167 15.32 12.46 -3.65
N ASN A 168 16.63 12.44 -3.90
CA ASN A 168 17.37 13.60 -4.40
C ASN A 168 16.94 14.06 -5.83
N ARG A 169 16.19 13.22 -6.54
CA ARG A 169 15.66 13.53 -7.90
C ARG A 169 14.39 14.38 -7.90
N TRP A 170 13.90 14.76 -6.73
CA TRP A 170 12.59 15.42 -6.57
C TRP A 170 12.70 16.95 -6.45
N ASN A 171 13.91 17.47 -6.50
CA ASN A 171 14.20 18.90 -6.37
C ASN A 171 14.59 19.56 -7.72
N GLU A 172 14.36 18.90 -8.86
CA GLU A 172 14.61 19.46 -10.20
C GLU A 172 13.31 19.81 -10.92
#